data_4099e31c986cd284f3a3c162d49bb587
#
_entry.id   4099e31c986cd284f3a3c162d49bb587
#
_cell.length_a   1.000
_cell.length_b   1.000
_cell.length_c   1.000
_cell.angle_alpha   90.00
_cell.angle_beta   90.00
_cell.angle_gamma   90.00
#
_symmetry.space_group_name_H-M   'P 1'
#
loop_
_entity.id
_entity.type
_entity.pdbx_description
1 polymer ?
#
loop_
_entity_poly.entity_id
_entity_poly.type
_entity_poly.pdbx_seq_one_letter_code
_entity_poly.pdbx_strand_id
1 'polypeptide(L)'
;MLCVDFGSTFTKTALVDGSTGALLGSASHHTTIPGADGSGDVLDGFDACRAKLAQQHPNAADAEVLACSSAGGGLRIAVVGNEELVTAEAGRRVALSSGGKVVAVLGRTSDEAAYLELADTTRPDVVLLTGGTDGGDEDGIVTGARRILAGGWHGPVVVAGNSAAHVEVGDLLGDLPIVVMDNVVPRIGVLRPEPARQAIREMFLAHVIGGKHLSRRADFTAMLRGATPDLVLTGVEVLAAELRRDPASGHRMRGVVVVDIGGATTDVHSVVELDPEDAGLSREVVATTPVTRTVEGDLGMRWSALSTWEAGRAEGLLDDDLRPAAVRRAAEPSFLPDTYAERREDEQIAAASATIALRRHAGRSRVVVGLATDAGDSSRVVERTGKDLREVDLLVGSGGVLRHLPLEVSRRILDSLSGVSPQGWQQPEHPSLVLDRDYVLAAVGLLVERRPAAAAALARSLSRCAETPES
;
A
#
# COMPACT_ATOMS: atom_id res chain seq x y z
N MET A 1 8.39 10.42 -21.43
CA MET A 1 8.87 10.24 -20.07
C MET A 1 8.91 8.75 -19.76
N LEU A 2 9.91 8.28 -19.03
CA LEU A 2 9.98 6.92 -18.52
C LEU A 2 9.57 6.91 -17.04
N CYS A 3 8.51 6.19 -16.73
CA CYS A 3 8.04 5.95 -15.37
C CYS A 3 8.51 4.56 -14.94
N VAL A 4 9.34 4.49 -13.90
CA VAL A 4 10.03 3.26 -13.49
C VAL A 4 9.61 2.85 -12.09
N ASP A 5 9.23 1.59 -11.92
CA ASP A 5 9.02 0.94 -10.63
C ASP A 5 10.13 -0.10 -10.39
N PHE A 6 11.02 0.19 -9.46
CA PHE A 6 12.01 -0.77 -8.97
C PHE A 6 11.36 -1.66 -7.90
N GLY A 7 10.68 -2.71 -8.36
CA GLY A 7 10.05 -3.68 -7.47
C GLY A 7 11.04 -4.64 -6.82
N SER A 8 10.61 -5.41 -5.85
CA SER A 8 11.45 -6.42 -5.16
C SER A 8 11.86 -7.60 -6.07
N THR A 9 11.07 -7.89 -7.11
CA THR A 9 11.31 -9.03 -8.02
C THR A 9 11.52 -8.57 -9.46
N PHE A 10 10.74 -7.58 -9.92
CA PHE A 10 10.81 -7.04 -11.27
C PHE A 10 10.89 -5.52 -11.26
N THR A 11 11.81 -5.00 -12.06
CA THR A 11 11.83 -3.60 -12.51
C THR A 11 10.88 -3.45 -13.68
N LYS A 12 9.97 -2.49 -13.61
CA LYS A 12 8.91 -2.23 -14.59
C LYS A 12 9.07 -0.81 -15.10
N THR A 13 8.90 -0.62 -16.39
CA THR A 13 9.07 0.70 -17.02
C THR A 13 7.92 0.95 -17.99
N ALA A 14 7.24 2.07 -17.83
CA ALA A 14 6.23 2.58 -18.73
C ALA A 14 6.77 3.81 -19.47
N LEU A 15 6.68 3.82 -20.79
CA LEU A 15 6.97 4.99 -21.62
C LEU A 15 5.67 5.75 -21.87
N VAL A 16 5.60 6.98 -21.38
CA VAL A 16 4.40 7.83 -21.45
C VAL A 16 4.71 9.12 -22.19
N ASP A 17 3.83 9.54 -23.07
CA ASP A 17 3.87 10.89 -23.65
C ASP A 17 3.50 11.92 -22.56
N GLY A 18 4.46 12.75 -22.18
CA GLY A 18 4.29 13.71 -21.07
C GLY A 18 3.35 14.89 -21.41
N SER A 19 2.90 15.03 -22.66
CA SER A 19 1.95 16.06 -23.08
C SER A 19 0.50 15.54 -23.14
N THR A 20 0.33 14.31 -23.63
CA THR A 20 -0.99 13.71 -23.87
C THR A 20 -1.40 12.69 -22.80
N GLY A 21 -0.44 12.13 -22.06
CA GLY A 21 -0.67 11.01 -21.16
C GLY A 21 -0.84 9.66 -21.85
N ALA A 22 -0.59 9.58 -23.16
CA ALA A 22 -0.70 8.32 -23.89
C ALA A 22 0.42 7.36 -23.44
N LEU A 23 0.05 6.12 -23.11
CA LEU A 23 0.99 5.03 -22.91
C LEU A 23 1.52 4.58 -24.27
N LEU A 24 2.82 4.75 -24.49
CA LEU A 24 3.48 4.40 -25.74
C LEU A 24 4.03 2.97 -25.73
N GLY A 25 4.38 2.46 -24.57
CA GLY A 25 4.86 1.10 -24.40
C GLY A 25 5.26 0.78 -22.95
N SER A 26 5.40 -0.49 -22.65
CA SER A 26 5.86 -0.98 -21.36
C SER A 26 6.89 -2.09 -21.50
N ALA A 27 7.80 -2.18 -20.52
CA ALA A 27 8.80 -3.23 -20.44
C ALA A 27 9.00 -3.66 -18.99
N SER A 28 9.42 -4.90 -18.79
CA SER A 28 9.83 -5.41 -17.48
C SER A 28 11.07 -6.27 -17.60
N HIS A 29 11.86 -6.30 -16.52
CA HIS A 29 13.07 -7.11 -16.36
C HIS A 29 13.18 -7.53 -14.89
N HIS A 30 13.87 -8.65 -14.62
CA HIS A 30 14.17 -9.00 -13.24
C HIS A 30 14.94 -7.89 -12.54
N THR A 31 14.59 -7.60 -11.29
CA THR A 31 15.34 -6.64 -10.48
C THR A 31 16.65 -7.24 -10.05
N THR A 32 17.75 -6.58 -10.40
CA THR A 32 19.10 -6.95 -9.99
C THR A 32 19.43 -6.24 -8.68
N ILE A 33 19.58 -6.98 -7.59
CA ILE A 33 20.00 -6.41 -6.30
C ILE A 33 21.48 -6.65 -6.14
N PRO A 34 22.27 -5.61 -5.72
CA PRO A 34 23.71 -5.78 -5.49
C PRO A 34 24.00 -6.92 -4.53
N GLY A 35 24.86 -7.85 -4.95
CA GLY A 35 25.36 -8.92 -4.11
C GLY A 35 26.41 -8.44 -3.11
N ALA A 36 26.72 -9.27 -2.11
CA ALA A 36 27.78 -8.99 -1.12
C ALA A 36 29.17 -8.84 -1.78
N ASP A 37 29.37 -9.44 -2.94
CA ASP A 37 30.59 -9.32 -3.77
C ASP A 37 30.61 -8.03 -4.60
N GLY A 38 29.55 -7.22 -4.53
CA GLY A 38 29.38 -5.99 -5.26
C GLY A 38 29.00 -6.17 -6.74
N SER A 39 28.63 -7.38 -7.16
CA SER A 39 28.05 -7.60 -8.48
C SER A 39 26.61 -7.13 -8.53
N GLY A 40 26.16 -6.69 -9.72
CA GLY A 40 24.81 -6.21 -9.97
C GLY A 40 24.54 -4.78 -9.49
N ASP A 41 23.53 -4.17 -10.10
CA ASP A 41 23.00 -2.84 -9.78
C ASP A 41 21.52 -2.82 -10.11
N VAL A 42 20.70 -2.15 -9.30
CA VAL A 42 19.26 -2.09 -9.54
C VAL A 42 18.93 -1.45 -10.89
N LEU A 43 19.83 -0.60 -11.40
CA LEU A 43 19.68 0.05 -12.71
C LEU A 43 19.96 -0.88 -13.90
N ASP A 44 20.54 -2.06 -13.71
CA ASP A 44 20.77 -3.01 -14.82
C ASP A 44 19.41 -3.44 -15.43
N GLY A 45 18.42 -3.73 -14.58
CA GLY A 45 17.06 -4.04 -15.01
C GLY A 45 16.37 -2.90 -15.74
N PHE A 46 16.58 -1.67 -15.28
CA PHE A 46 16.09 -0.46 -15.95
C PHE A 46 16.75 -0.23 -17.31
N ASP A 47 18.07 -0.37 -17.38
CA ASP A 47 18.81 -0.20 -18.65
C ASP A 47 18.34 -1.22 -19.70
N ALA A 48 18.06 -2.47 -19.30
CA ALA A 48 17.47 -3.48 -20.17
C ALA A 48 16.05 -3.10 -20.64
N CYS A 49 15.20 -2.59 -19.74
CA CYS A 49 13.86 -2.10 -20.09
C CYS A 49 13.95 -0.90 -21.06
N ARG A 50 14.81 0.07 -20.78
CA ARG A 50 15.01 1.25 -21.63
C ARG A 50 15.50 0.87 -23.03
N ALA A 51 16.49 -0.03 -23.12
CA ALA A 51 17.00 -0.53 -24.39
C ALA A 51 15.91 -1.24 -25.22
N LYS A 52 15.06 -2.04 -24.57
CA LYS A 52 13.92 -2.71 -25.23
C LYS A 52 12.91 -1.68 -25.77
N LEU A 53 12.56 -0.68 -24.97
CA LEU A 53 11.63 0.38 -25.39
C LEU A 53 12.20 1.26 -26.50
N ALA A 54 13.51 1.55 -26.48
CA ALA A 54 14.19 2.36 -27.49
C ALA A 54 14.24 1.69 -28.88
N GLN A 55 14.11 0.37 -28.95
CA GLN A 55 14.01 -0.34 -30.24
C GLN A 55 12.71 0.03 -31.00
N GLN A 56 11.63 0.27 -30.29
CA GLN A 56 10.33 0.64 -30.88
C GLN A 56 10.09 2.16 -30.85
N HIS A 57 10.64 2.83 -29.85
CA HIS A 57 10.50 4.26 -29.58
C HIS A 57 11.86 4.89 -29.32
N PRO A 58 12.60 5.33 -30.36
CA PRO A 58 13.97 5.86 -30.20
C PRO A 58 14.11 6.96 -29.15
N ASN A 59 13.08 7.79 -28.98
CA ASN A 59 13.06 8.87 -28.00
C ASN A 59 13.08 8.35 -26.53
N ALA A 60 12.89 7.05 -26.29
CA ALA A 60 13.00 6.47 -24.96
C ALA A 60 14.44 6.51 -24.43
N ALA A 61 15.44 6.56 -25.30
CA ALA A 61 16.86 6.62 -24.93
C ALA A 61 17.18 7.86 -24.09
N ASP A 62 16.63 9.02 -24.47
CA ASP A 62 16.90 10.33 -23.86
C ASP A 62 15.70 10.87 -23.03
N ALA A 63 14.68 10.04 -22.80
CA ALA A 63 13.51 10.47 -22.06
C ALA A 63 13.80 10.76 -20.60
N GLU A 64 13.19 11.80 -20.05
CA GLU A 64 13.22 12.10 -18.61
C GLU A 64 12.68 10.89 -17.82
N VAL A 65 13.38 10.53 -16.74
CA VAL A 65 13.08 9.37 -15.91
C VAL A 65 12.51 9.81 -14.56
N LEU A 66 11.38 9.25 -14.19
CA LEU A 66 10.79 9.33 -12.85
C LEU A 66 10.67 7.92 -12.30
N ALA A 67 11.07 7.70 -11.05
CA ALA A 67 11.09 6.37 -10.48
C ALA A 67 10.50 6.30 -9.07
N CYS A 68 9.96 5.15 -8.73
CA CYS A 68 9.66 4.73 -7.36
C CYS A 68 10.37 3.41 -7.04
N SER A 69 10.49 3.09 -5.76
CA SER A 69 11.18 1.86 -5.37
C SER A 69 10.52 1.17 -4.18
N SER A 70 10.37 -0.16 -4.30
CA SER A 70 10.15 -1.10 -3.19
C SER A 70 11.26 -2.15 -3.10
N ALA A 71 12.31 -2.03 -3.94
CA ALA A 71 13.49 -2.87 -3.88
C ALA A 71 14.21 -2.74 -2.53
N GLY A 72 14.95 -3.78 -2.13
CA GLY A 72 15.65 -3.80 -0.85
C GLY A 72 14.73 -3.85 0.38
N GLY A 73 13.53 -4.40 0.24
CA GLY A 73 12.59 -4.65 1.35
C GLY A 73 11.60 -3.52 1.64
N GLY A 74 11.50 -2.52 0.74
CA GLY A 74 10.56 -1.39 0.90
C GLY A 74 10.90 -0.47 2.07
N LEU A 75 9.96 0.38 2.49
CA LEU A 75 10.07 1.28 3.62
C LEU A 75 9.51 0.61 4.88
N ARG A 76 10.31 0.53 5.95
CA ARG A 76 9.96 -0.08 7.24
C ARG A 76 9.73 1.02 8.28
N ILE A 77 8.54 1.08 8.86
CA ILE A 77 8.15 2.12 9.81
C ILE A 77 7.82 1.49 11.16
N ALA A 78 8.43 2.01 12.24
CA ALA A 78 7.94 1.78 13.59
C ALA A 78 7.06 2.97 13.99
N VAL A 79 5.94 2.67 14.62
CA VAL A 79 5.01 3.67 15.17
C VAL A 79 5.16 3.71 16.67
N VAL A 80 5.33 4.91 17.21
CA VAL A 80 5.31 5.18 18.65
C VAL A 80 4.14 6.11 18.93
N GLY A 81 3.17 5.65 19.72
CA GLY A 81 1.98 6.44 20.07
C GLY A 81 1.71 6.38 21.57
N ASN A 82 1.07 7.42 22.11
CA ASN A 82 0.76 7.45 23.55
C ASN A 82 -0.35 6.46 23.92
N GLU A 83 -1.41 6.41 23.12
CA GLU A 83 -2.61 5.61 23.36
C GLU A 83 -2.74 4.55 22.29
N GLU A 84 -2.76 3.28 22.67
CA GLU A 84 -2.73 2.16 21.73
C GLU A 84 -3.91 2.16 20.73
N LEU A 85 -5.12 2.48 21.22
CA LEU A 85 -6.34 2.43 20.41
C LEU A 85 -6.60 3.70 19.60
N VAL A 86 -5.93 4.82 19.90
CA VAL A 86 -6.18 6.11 19.26
C VAL A 86 -4.96 6.55 18.46
N THR A 87 -3.92 7.01 19.15
CA THR A 87 -2.79 7.66 18.49
C THR A 87 -1.84 6.67 17.84
N ALA A 88 -1.61 5.49 18.45
CA ALA A 88 -0.81 4.44 17.84
C ALA A 88 -1.52 3.82 16.62
N GLU A 89 -2.83 3.58 16.69
CA GLU A 89 -3.61 3.10 15.55
C GLU A 89 -3.69 4.13 14.42
N ALA A 90 -3.86 5.41 14.74
CA ALA A 90 -3.79 6.50 13.77
C ALA A 90 -2.43 6.54 13.08
N GLY A 91 -1.33 6.48 13.85
CA GLY A 91 0.03 6.39 13.34
C GLY A 91 0.23 5.17 12.44
N ARG A 92 -0.31 4.02 12.81
CA ARG A 92 -0.28 2.79 12.00
C ARG A 92 -0.96 3.00 10.64
N ARG A 93 -2.14 3.61 10.60
CA ARG A 93 -2.87 3.92 9.35
C ARG A 93 -2.10 4.90 8.47
N VAL A 94 -1.49 5.93 9.09
CA VAL A 94 -0.63 6.89 8.38
C VAL A 94 0.60 6.19 7.79
N ALA A 95 1.31 5.38 8.57
CA ALA A 95 2.48 4.65 8.11
C ALA A 95 2.16 3.73 6.93
N LEU A 96 1.03 3.01 6.97
CA LEU A 96 0.57 2.17 5.87
C LEU A 96 0.24 2.99 4.62
N SER A 97 -0.49 4.10 4.76
CA SER A 97 -0.85 4.98 3.64
C SER A 97 0.36 5.73 3.06
N SER A 98 1.46 5.84 3.79
CA SER A 98 2.74 6.39 3.31
C SER A 98 3.59 5.38 2.51
N GLY A 99 3.05 4.22 2.18
CA GLY A 99 3.80 3.18 1.46
C GLY A 99 4.71 2.33 2.35
N GLY A 100 4.71 2.54 3.66
CA GLY A 100 5.53 1.79 4.60
C GLY A 100 4.92 0.44 4.99
N LYS A 101 5.80 -0.49 5.41
CA LYS A 101 5.44 -1.69 6.19
C LYS A 101 5.62 -1.35 7.66
N VAL A 102 4.56 -1.47 8.45
CA VAL A 102 4.65 -1.27 9.90
C VAL A 102 5.33 -2.49 10.51
N VAL A 103 6.47 -2.26 11.17
CA VAL A 103 7.32 -3.32 11.74
C VAL A 103 7.26 -3.38 13.27
N ALA A 104 6.81 -2.30 13.90
CA ALA A 104 6.50 -2.24 15.33
C ALA A 104 5.44 -1.18 15.57
N VAL A 105 4.61 -1.41 16.59
CA VAL A 105 3.69 -0.41 17.16
C VAL A 105 3.93 -0.41 18.66
N LEU A 106 4.43 0.70 19.18
CA LEU A 106 4.74 0.89 20.60
C LEU A 106 3.82 1.93 21.19
N GLY A 107 3.28 1.62 22.35
CA GLY A 107 2.39 2.48 23.12
C GLY A 107 2.93 2.80 24.53
N ARG A 108 2.08 3.42 25.33
CA ARG A 108 2.38 3.75 26.72
C ARG A 108 2.66 2.51 27.57
N THR A 109 2.00 1.40 27.27
CA THR A 109 2.10 0.13 28.00
C THR A 109 3.25 -0.75 27.53
N SER A 110 3.91 -0.42 26.42
CA SER A 110 5.09 -1.14 25.92
C SER A 110 6.22 -1.06 26.93
N ASP A 111 6.90 -2.18 27.16
CA ASP A 111 8.02 -2.24 28.08
C ASP A 111 9.31 -1.61 27.49
N GLU A 112 10.34 -1.46 28.32
CA GLU A 112 11.62 -0.90 27.91
C GLU A 112 12.34 -1.79 26.90
N ALA A 113 12.17 -3.12 27.01
CA ALA A 113 12.78 -4.08 26.10
C ALA A 113 12.29 -3.87 24.65
N ALA A 114 11.01 -3.57 24.45
CA ALA A 114 10.44 -3.31 23.13
C ALA A 114 11.08 -2.06 22.44
N TYR A 115 11.45 -1.05 23.22
CA TYR A 115 12.17 0.12 22.70
C TYR A 115 13.64 -0.19 22.37
N LEU A 116 14.31 -1.04 23.15
CA LEU A 116 15.67 -1.51 22.82
C LEU A 116 15.66 -2.34 21.54
N GLU A 117 14.64 -3.14 21.29
CA GLU A 117 14.49 -3.92 20.08
C GLU A 117 14.35 -3.06 18.81
N LEU A 118 13.95 -1.78 18.90
CA LEU A 118 13.90 -0.89 17.75
C LEU A 118 15.26 -0.77 17.06
N ALA A 119 16.32 -0.57 17.83
CA ALA A 119 17.67 -0.41 17.27
C ALA A 119 18.31 -1.74 16.91
N ASP A 120 18.10 -2.79 17.71
CA ASP A 120 18.84 -4.05 17.61
C ASP A 120 18.25 -5.04 16.61
N THR A 121 16.95 -5.33 16.71
CA THR A 121 16.29 -6.42 15.96
C THR A 121 15.26 -5.92 14.96
N THR A 122 14.41 -4.99 15.34
CA THR A 122 13.35 -4.47 14.49
C THR A 122 13.90 -3.65 13.35
N ARG A 123 14.89 -2.79 13.61
CA ARG A 123 15.59 -1.94 12.63
C ARG A 123 14.64 -1.31 11.62
N PRO A 124 13.72 -0.44 12.06
CA PRO A 124 12.91 0.33 11.12
C PRO A 124 13.79 1.29 10.31
N ASP A 125 13.29 1.74 9.16
CA ASP A 125 13.96 2.81 8.40
C ASP A 125 13.60 4.21 8.96
N VAL A 126 12.37 4.34 9.52
CA VAL A 126 11.84 5.58 10.08
C VAL A 126 10.99 5.25 11.32
N VAL A 127 11.06 6.09 12.34
CA VAL A 127 10.11 6.08 13.48
C VAL A 127 9.10 7.19 13.26
N LEU A 128 7.80 6.86 13.30
CA LEU A 128 6.70 7.82 13.33
C LEU A 128 6.24 7.99 14.78
N LEU A 129 6.51 9.16 15.36
CA LEU A 129 6.10 9.52 16.71
C LEU A 129 4.79 10.31 16.67
N THR A 130 3.74 9.75 17.26
CA THR A 130 2.42 10.37 17.42
C THR A 130 2.06 10.43 18.89
N GLY A 131 1.04 11.21 19.26
CA GLY A 131 0.56 11.24 20.65
C GLY A 131 -0.14 12.55 21.02
N GLY A 132 -1.22 12.44 21.76
CA GLY A 132 -2.08 13.53 22.18
C GLY A 132 -2.84 14.22 21.06
N THR A 133 -3.95 14.87 21.40
CA THR A 133 -4.63 15.83 20.53
C THR A 133 -4.02 17.24 20.76
N ASP A 134 -4.22 18.18 19.83
CA ASP A 134 -3.68 19.52 19.97
C ASP A 134 -4.25 20.21 21.21
N GLY A 135 -3.34 20.70 22.09
CA GLY A 135 -3.68 21.28 23.40
C GLY A 135 -4.16 20.27 24.45
N GLY A 136 -4.05 18.94 24.15
CA GLY A 136 -4.34 17.87 25.10
C GLY A 136 -3.08 17.38 25.83
N ASP A 137 -2.95 16.05 26.01
CA ASP A 137 -1.82 15.42 26.71
C ASP A 137 -0.50 15.67 25.96
N GLU A 138 0.40 16.47 26.58
CA GLU A 138 1.75 16.73 26.07
C GLU A 138 2.76 15.72 26.61
N ASP A 139 2.56 15.22 27.84
CA ASP A 139 3.50 14.33 28.52
C ASP A 139 3.68 13.01 27.78
N GLY A 140 2.64 12.53 27.13
CA GLY A 140 2.64 11.26 26.43
C GLY A 140 3.61 11.24 25.26
N ILE A 141 3.59 12.24 24.38
CA ILE A 141 4.49 12.30 23.22
C ILE A 141 5.94 12.59 23.64
N VAL A 142 6.13 13.44 24.68
CA VAL A 142 7.45 13.73 25.26
C VAL A 142 8.05 12.45 25.88
N THR A 143 7.24 11.67 26.58
CA THR A 143 7.67 10.36 27.12
C THR A 143 8.05 9.40 25.99
N GLY A 144 7.28 9.36 24.92
CA GLY A 144 7.60 8.58 23.71
C GLY A 144 8.97 8.96 23.13
N ALA A 145 9.24 10.26 22.99
CA ALA A 145 10.54 10.77 22.52
C ALA A 145 11.71 10.34 23.41
N ARG A 146 11.55 10.47 24.74
CA ARG A 146 12.57 10.03 25.72
C ARG A 146 12.83 8.52 25.62
N ARG A 147 11.80 7.71 25.46
CA ARG A 147 11.93 6.25 25.31
C ARG A 147 12.61 5.84 24.01
N ILE A 148 12.34 6.54 22.89
CA ILE A 148 13.05 6.33 21.63
C ILE A 148 14.55 6.52 21.80
N LEU A 149 14.98 7.61 22.48
CA LEU A 149 16.39 7.86 22.78
C LEU A 149 16.98 6.83 23.74
N ALA A 150 16.28 6.51 24.83
CA ALA A 150 16.71 5.50 25.80
C ALA A 150 16.85 4.11 25.17
N GLY A 151 16.04 3.78 24.15
CA GLY A 151 16.14 2.58 23.32
C GLY A 151 17.32 2.57 22.35
N GLY A 152 18.16 3.63 22.35
CA GLY A 152 19.36 3.70 21.47
C GLY A 152 19.05 3.94 19.99
N TRP A 153 17.88 4.48 19.67
CA TRP A 153 17.56 4.83 18.29
C TRP A 153 18.35 6.07 17.84
N HIS A 154 18.98 5.98 16.66
CA HIS A 154 19.77 7.05 16.05
C HIS A 154 19.33 7.37 14.60
N GLY A 155 18.29 6.74 14.11
CA GLY A 155 17.75 6.93 12.76
C GLY A 155 16.71 8.05 12.66
N PRO A 156 16.08 8.21 11.47
CA PRO A 156 15.10 9.24 11.22
C PRO A 156 13.85 9.13 12.09
N VAL A 157 13.30 10.30 12.50
CA VAL A 157 12.03 10.40 13.26
C VAL A 157 11.13 11.44 12.60
N VAL A 158 9.89 11.05 12.31
CA VAL A 158 8.81 11.98 11.93
C VAL A 158 7.95 12.20 13.15
N VAL A 159 7.86 13.44 13.61
CA VAL A 159 7.03 13.87 14.75
C VAL A 159 5.73 14.44 14.20
N ALA A 160 4.60 13.79 14.50
CA ALA A 160 3.29 14.16 14.00
C ALA A 160 2.20 13.99 15.09
N GLY A 161 2.46 14.48 16.27
CA GLY A 161 1.54 14.48 17.41
C GLY A 161 1.24 15.89 17.92
N ASN A 162 0.83 16.00 19.19
CA ASN A 162 0.37 17.24 19.80
C ASN A 162 1.30 18.43 19.53
N SER A 163 0.76 19.45 18.85
CA SER A 163 1.51 20.64 18.43
C SER A 163 2.06 21.45 19.61
N ALA A 164 1.42 21.40 20.77
CA ALA A 164 1.89 22.12 21.96
C ALA A 164 3.25 21.56 22.47
N ALA A 165 3.54 20.26 22.24
CA ALA A 165 4.78 19.63 22.64
C ALA A 165 5.91 19.70 21.59
N HIS A 166 5.69 20.29 20.40
CA HIS A 166 6.64 20.25 19.28
C HIS A 166 8.01 20.83 19.65
N VAL A 167 8.06 21.93 20.42
CA VAL A 167 9.32 22.56 20.82
C VAL A 167 10.13 21.62 21.72
N GLU A 168 9.51 21.09 22.80
CA GLU A 168 10.19 20.18 23.73
C GLU A 168 10.65 18.89 23.05
N VAL A 169 9.78 18.28 22.21
CA VAL A 169 10.13 17.07 21.47
C VAL A 169 11.24 17.34 20.45
N GLY A 170 11.20 18.50 19.78
CA GLY A 170 12.25 18.94 18.86
C GLY A 170 13.61 19.10 19.55
N ASP A 171 13.63 19.73 20.71
CA ASP A 171 14.85 19.92 21.52
C ASP A 171 15.41 18.56 22.01
N LEU A 172 14.53 17.64 22.44
CA LEU A 172 14.93 16.31 22.89
C LEU A 172 15.54 15.47 21.77
N LEU A 173 14.97 15.50 20.57
CA LEU A 173 15.38 14.68 19.42
C LEU A 173 16.36 15.39 18.48
N GLY A 174 16.77 16.62 18.78
CA GLY A 174 17.49 17.50 17.85
C GLY A 174 18.82 16.97 17.31
N ASP A 175 19.42 15.95 17.96
CA ASP A 175 20.62 15.28 17.46
C ASP A 175 20.33 14.22 16.38
N LEU A 176 19.04 13.90 16.13
CA LEU A 176 18.58 12.93 15.14
C LEU A 176 18.12 13.63 13.84
N PRO A 177 18.03 12.92 12.72
CA PRO A 177 17.31 13.39 11.55
C PRO A 177 15.81 13.47 11.86
N ILE A 178 15.29 14.66 12.17
CA ILE A 178 13.88 14.85 12.54
C ILE A 178 13.15 15.75 11.54
N VAL A 179 11.86 15.48 11.35
CA VAL A 179 10.89 16.40 10.74
C VAL A 179 9.67 16.48 11.65
N VAL A 180 9.28 17.70 12.01
CA VAL A 180 8.11 17.97 12.83
C VAL A 180 6.98 18.48 11.93
N MET A 181 5.82 17.81 11.98
CA MET A 181 4.67 18.06 11.13
C MET A 181 3.40 18.26 11.97
N ASP A 182 2.36 18.75 11.31
CA ASP A 182 1.03 18.86 11.93
C ASP A 182 0.57 17.50 12.49
N ASN A 183 -0.17 17.57 13.58
CA ASN A 183 -0.69 16.40 14.28
C ASN A 183 -1.61 15.56 13.38
N VAL A 184 -1.35 14.26 13.30
CA VAL A 184 -2.22 13.31 12.58
C VAL A 184 -3.58 13.13 13.24
N VAL A 185 -3.68 13.38 14.55
CA VAL A 185 -4.95 13.36 15.33
C VAL A 185 -5.12 14.72 16.03
N PRO A 186 -5.39 15.81 15.31
CA PRO A 186 -5.51 17.13 15.93
C PRO A 186 -6.68 17.21 16.92
N ARG A 187 -7.71 16.39 16.73
CA ARG A 187 -8.88 16.22 17.62
C ARG A 187 -9.39 14.78 17.54
N ILE A 188 -10.03 14.32 18.62
CA ILE A 188 -10.68 13.00 18.63
C ILE A 188 -11.66 12.90 17.45
N GLY A 189 -11.61 11.78 16.74
CA GLY A 189 -12.43 11.54 15.56
C GLY A 189 -11.98 12.24 14.29
N VAL A 190 -10.82 12.94 14.28
CA VAL A 190 -10.24 13.57 13.10
C VAL A 190 -8.87 12.97 12.82
N LEU A 191 -8.69 12.39 11.63
CA LEU A 191 -7.40 11.90 11.15
C LEU A 191 -6.94 12.74 9.96
N ARG A 192 -5.71 13.27 10.03
CA ARG A 192 -5.04 14.08 8.97
C ARG A 192 -3.72 13.44 8.58
N PRO A 193 -3.71 12.48 7.65
CA PRO A 193 -2.51 11.73 7.29
C PRO A 193 -1.56 12.48 6.34
N GLU A 194 -2.05 13.46 5.56
CA GLU A 194 -1.34 14.02 4.42
C GLU A 194 0.01 14.66 4.78
N PRO A 195 0.13 15.53 5.82
CA PRO A 195 1.42 16.11 6.17
C PRO A 195 2.46 15.06 6.58
N ALA A 196 2.05 14.08 7.38
CA ALA A 196 2.95 13.02 7.81
C ALA A 196 3.34 12.07 6.67
N ARG A 197 2.42 11.79 5.71
CA ARG A 197 2.74 11.05 4.47
C ARG A 197 3.83 11.76 3.68
N GLN A 198 3.71 13.07 3.50
CA GLN A 198 4.72 13.87 2.81
C GLN A 198 6.07 13.82 3.54
N ALA A 199 6.10 14.03 4.86
CA ALA A 199 7.32 13.98 5.66
C ALA A 199 8.00 12.59 5.60
N ILE A 200 7.23 11.52 5.68
CA ILE A 200 7.75 10.15 5.54
C ILE A 200 8.36 9.95 4.14
N ARG A 201 7.73 10.47 3.07
CA ARG A 201 8.29 10.42 1.71
C ARG A 201 9.62 11.17 1.63
N GLU A 202 9.70 12.36 2.19
CA GLU A 202 10.93 13.17 2.22
C GLU A 202 12.05 12.44 3.00
N MET A 203 11.73 11.88 4.17
CA MET A 203 12.67 11.08 4.96
C MET A 203 13.15 9.83 4.22
N PHE A 204 12.24 9.15 3.50
CA PHE A 204 12.61 8.01 2.65
C PHE A 204 13.65 8.40 1.60
N LEU A 205 13.42 9.50 0.89
CA LEU A 205 14.32 9.98 -0.17
C LEU A 205 15.66 10.50 0.39
N ALA A 206 15.64 11.21 1.51
CA ALA A 206 16.83 11.83 2.08
C ALA A 206 17.72 10.84 2.85
N HIS A 207 17.15 9.91 3.58
CA HIS A 207 17.88 9.13 4.57
C HIS A 207 17.80 7.61 4.37
N VAL A 208 16.70 7.10 3.79
CA VAL A 208 16.46 5.64 3.74
C VAL A 208 17.04 5.02 2.47
N ILE A 209 16.73 5.60 1.30
CA ILE A 209 17.08 4.96 0.03
C ILE A 209 18.59 4.89 -0.21
N GLY A 210 19.33 5.89 0.22
CA GLY A 210 20.80 5.92 0.17
C GLY A 210 21.43 4.80 1.01
N GLY A 211 20.88 4.52 2.18
CA GLY A 211 21.33 3.46 3.08
C GLY A 211 21.06 2.04 2.58
N LYS A 212 20.18 1.87 1.61
CA LYS A 212 19.87 0.53 1.03
C LYS A 212 20.92 0.07 0.00
N HIS A 213 21.81 0.97 -0.44
CA HIS A 213 22.91 0.67 -1.38
C HIS A 213 22.49 -0.11 -2.64
N LEU A 214 21.32 0.21 -3.20
CA LEU A 214 20.75 -0.48 -4.35
C LEU A 214 21.46 -0.17 -5.66
N SER A 215 22.12 0.98 -5.74
CA SER A 215 22.93 1.39 -6.88
C SER A 215 24.14 2.18 -6.43
N ARG A 216 25.22 2.07 -7.21
CA ARG A 216 26.43 2.92 -7.08
C ARG A 216 26.38 4.15 -7.97
N ARG A 217 25.39 4.22 -8.86
CA ARG A 217 25.22 5.31 -9.82
C ARG A 217 24.50 6.48 -9.16
N ALA A 218 25.05 7.67 -9.33
CA ALA A 218 24.50 8.89 -8.72
C ALA A 218 23.12 9.29 -9.29
N ASP A 219 22.80 8.88 -10.52
CA ASP A 219 21.53 9.14 -11.18
C ASP A 219 20.35 8.37 -10.54
N PHE A 220 20.61 7.25 -9.87
CA PHE A 220 19.56 6.47 -9.21
C PHE A 220 18.74 7.30 -8.22
N THR A 221 19.41 7.97 -7.28
CA THR A 221 18.72 8.77 -6.27
C THR A 221 18.00 9.97 -6.88
N ALA A 222 18.58 10.57 -7.93
CA ALA A 222 18.01 11.75 -8.60
C ALA A 222 16.69 11.46 -9.32
N MET A 223 16.47 10.22 -9.79
CA MET A 223 15.23 9.83 -10.47
C MET A 223 14.11 9.43 -9.51
N LEU A 224 14.42 9.09 -8.25
CA LEU A 224 13.43 8.61 -7.28
C LEU A 224 12.50 9.72 -6.80
N ARG A 225 11.23 9.35 -6.61
CA ARG A 225 10.15 10.23 -6.13
C ARG A 225 9.47 9.72 -4.86
N GLY A 226 9.64 8.45 -4.50
CA GLY A 226 9.08 7.86 -3.29
C GLY A 226 9.08 6.34 -3.31
N ALA A 227 8.48 5.76 -2.29
CA ALA A 227 8.24 4.33 -2.22
C ALA A 227 7.12 3.92 -3.20
N THR A 228 7.28 2.76 -3.86
CA THR A 228 6.29 2.28 -4.85
C THR A 228 4.85 2.31 -4.33
N PRO A 229 4.53 1.78 -3.13
CA PRO A 229 3.13 1.73 -2.70
C PRO A 229 2.53 3.11 -2.41
N ASP A 230 3.34 4.11 -2.05
CA ASP A 230 2.91 5.49 -1.87
C ASP A 230 2.54 6.12 -3.22
N LEU A 231 3.37 5.92 -4.25
CA LEU A 231 3.08 6.42 -5.59
C LEU A 231 1.90 5.69 -6.24
N VAL A 232 1.74 4.39 -6.02
CA VAL A 232 0.55 3.64 -6.46
C VAL A 232 -0.71 4.21 -5.80
N LEU A 233 -0.70 4.44 -4.47
CA LEU A 233 -1.84 5.04 -3.77
C LEU A 233 -2.17 6.44 -4.32
N THR A 234 -1.16 7.27 -4.59
CA THR A 234 -1.33 8.56 -5.26
C THR A 234 -1.98 8.38 -6.64
N GLY A 235 -1.59 7.36 -7.41
CA GLY A 235 -2.21 7.02 -8.69
C GLY A 235 -3.69 6.63 -8.56
N VAL A 236 -4.03 5.89 -7.51
CA VAL A 236 -5.44 5.53 -7.20
C VAL A 236 -6.26 6.77 -6.81
N GLU A 237 -5.68 7.70 -6.06
CA GLU A 237 -6.31 8.98 -5.71
C GLU A 237 -6.63 9.79 -6.99
N VAL A 238 -5.70 9.87 -7.94
CA VAL A 238 -5.91 10.53 -9.25
C VAL A 238 -6.99 9.83 -10.04
N LEU A 239 -6.95 8.49 -10.13
CA LEU A 239 -7.96 7.70 -10.83
C LEU A 239 -9.36 7.94 -10.26
N ALA A 240 -9.51 7.87 -8.94
CA ALA A 240 -10.77 8.13 -8.26
C ALA A 240 -11.28 9.56 -8.50
N ALA A 241 -10.37 10.56 -8.50
CA ALA A 241 -10.73 11.95 -8.78
C ALA A 241 -11.21 12.13 -10.24
N GLU A 242 -10.58 11.47 -11.20
CA GLU A 242 -10.98 11.55 -12.62
C GLU A 242 -12.33 10.85 -12.86
N LEU A 243 -12.57 9.70 -12.25
CA LEU A 243 -13.85 9.00 -12.34
C LEU A 243 -15.01 9.85 -11.78
N ARG A 244 -14.79 10.56 -10.66
CA ARG A 244 -15.81 11.49 -10.10
C ARG A 244 -16.10 12.68 -11.01
N ARG A 245 -15.19 13.05 -11.89
CA ARG A 245 -15.35 14.17 -12.84
C ARG A 245 -15.99 13.73 -14.15
N ASP A 246 -16.09 12.44 -14.41
CA ASP A 246 -16.62 11.95 -15.69
C ASP A 246 -18.15 12.07 -15.72
N PRO A 247 -18.70 12.95 -16.58
CA PRO A 247 -20.15 13.13 -16.71
C PRO A 247 -20.84 11.93 -17.36
N ALA A 248 -20.09 11.04 -18.03
CA ALA A 248 -20.64 9.86 -18.70
C ALA A 248 -21.04 8.76 -17.70
N SER A 249 -20.56 8.80 -16.47
CA SER A 249 -20.86 7.78 -15.44
C SER A 249 -22.34 7.72 -15.03
N GLY A 250 -23.13 8.81 -15.27
CA GLY A 250 -24.57 8.86 -15.01
C GLY A 250 -24.98 8.76 -13.55
N HIS A 251 -24.04 8.44 -12.64
CA HIS A 251 -24.23 8.34 -11.19
C HIS A 251 -23.00 8.87 -10.46
N ARG A 252 -23.15 9.15 -9.18
CA ARG A 252 -22.05 9.61 -8.34
C ARG A 252 -21.12 8.43 -8.02
N MET A 253 -19.88 8.50 -8.49
CA MET A 253 -18.87 7.49 -8.22
C MET A 253 -18.52 7.42 -6.73
N ARG A 254 -18.68 6.25 -6.14
CA ARG A 254 -18.48 5.97 -4.71
C ARG A 254 -17.04 5.58 -4.37
N GLY A 255 -16.33 4.94 -5.28
CA GLY A 255 -14.94 4.61 -5.00
C GLY A 255 -14.24 3.66 -5.95
N VAL A 256 -12.94 3.50 -5.66
CA VAL A 256 -12.01 2.60 -6.34
C VAL A 256 -11.31 1.72 -5.32
N VAL A 257 -11.21 0.44 -5.61
CA VAL A 257 -10.36 -0.53 -4.88
C VAL A 257 -9.35 -1.12 -5.84
N VAL A 258 -8.10 -1.21 -5.42
CA VAL A 258 -7.01 -1.86 -6.15
C VAL A 258 -6.47 -3.00 -5.30
N VAL A 259 -6.33 -4.18 -5.90
CA VAL A 259 -5.67 -5.34 -5.29
C VAL A 259 -4.41 -5.63 -6.10
N ASP A 260 -3.25 -5.43 -5.51
CA ASP A 260 -1.93 -5.68 -6.12
C ASP A 260 -1.30 -6.94 -5.53
N ILE A 261 -1.26 -8.00 -6.32
CA ILE A 261 -0.77 -9.32 -5.89
C ILE A 261 0.71 -9.43 -6.25
N GLY A 262 1.57 -9.18 -5.26
CA GLY A 262 3.02 -9.26 -5.39
C GLY A 262 3.63 -10.64 -5.10
N GLY A 263 4.94 -10.74 -5.26
CA GLY A 263 5.68 -11.97 -4.91
C GLY A 263 5.84 -12.18 -3.41
N ALA A 264 5.99 -11.12 -2.65
CA ALA A 264 6.22 -11.12 -1.21
C ALA A 264 5.00 -10.66 -0.40
N THR A 265 4.20 -9.73 -0.94
CA THR A 265 3.05 -9.12 -0.26
C THR A 265 1.87 -9.02 -1.21
N THR A 266 0.67 -8.91 -0.66
CA THR A 266 -0.51 -8.46 -1.38
C THR A 266 -0.99 -7.17 -0.75
N ASP A 267 -1.08 -6.12 -1.57
CA ASP A 267 -1.48 -4.78 -1.15
C ASP A 267 -2.91 -4.49 -1.60
N VAL A 268 -3.68 -3.87 -0.72
CA VAL A 268 -5.00 -3.36 -1.08
C VAL A 268 -5.05 -1.86 -0.84
N HIS A 269 -5.37 -1.12 -1.89
CA HIS A 269 -5.56 0.33 -1.86
C HIS A 269 -7.04 0.64 -2.08
N SER A 270 -7.59 1.58 -1.34
CA SER A 270 -8.95 2.05 -1.58
C SER A 270 -9.06 3.56 -1.45
N VAL A 271 -9.83 4.14 -2.35
CA VAL A 271 -10.29 5.54 -2.28
C VAL A 271 -11.80 5.50 -2.37
N VAL A 272 -12.48 5.72 -1.25
CA VAL A 272 -13.94 5.59 -1.16
C VAL A 272 -14.56 6.88 -0.62
N GLU A 273 -15.77 7.15 -1.02
CA GLU A 273 -16.59 8.17 -0.39
C GLU A 273 -17.15 7.60 0.92
N LEU A 274 -16.93 8.32 2.02
CA LEU A 274 -17.45 7.91 3.33
C LEU A 274 -18.90 8.39 3.46
N ASP A 275 -19.79 7.49 3.86
CA ASP A 275 -21.14 7.85 4.22
C ASP A 275 -21.12 8.49 5.63
N PRO A 276 -21.68 9.72 5.81
CA PRO A 276 -21.79 10.32 7.14
C PRO A 276 -22.59 9.47 8.15
N GLU A 277 -23.53 8.65 7.68
CA GLU A 277 -24.32 7.77 8.54
C GLU A 277 -23.47 6.60 9.09
N ASP A 278 -22.49 6.12 8.33
CA ASP A 278 -21.60 5.04 8.79
C ASP A 278 -20.68 5.49 9.93
N ALA A 279 -20.35 6.76 10.02
CA ALA A 279 -19.57 7.31 11.14
C ALA A 279 -20.28 7.16 12.50
N GLY A 280 -21.61 7.16 12.50
CA GLY A 280 -22.43 6.94 13.70
C GLY A 280 -22.58 5.46 14.10
N LEU A 281 -22.33 4.53 13.17
CA LEU A 281 -22.46 3.09 13.38
C LEU A 281 -21.13 2.40 13.68
N SER A 282 -20.03 3.09 13.43
CA SER A 282 -18.67 2.57 13.66
C SER A 282 -18.31 2.67 15.14
N ARG A 283 -17.82 1.55 15.71
CA ARG A 283 -17.20 1.52 17.04
C ARG A 283 -15.72 1.89 17.03
N GLU A 284 -15.19 2.26 15.87
CA GLU A 284 -13.78 2.60 15.77
C GLU A 284 -13.48 3.94 16.42
N VAL A 285 -12.50 3.96 17.30
CA VAL A 285 -12.05 5.17 18.01
C VAL A 285 -11.32 6.13 17.08
N VAL A 286 -10.70 5.59 16.02
CA VAL A 286 -10.02 6.36 14.96
C VAL A 286 -10.93 6.48 13.75
N ALA A 287 -11.14 7.70 13.27
CA ALA A 287 -11.97 7.94 12.10
C ALA A 287 -11.49 7.14 10.89
N THR A 288 -12.43 6.55 10.17
CA THR A 288 -12.15 5.94 8.86
C THR A 288 -11.74 7.02 7.88
N THR A 289 -10.65 6.80 7.13
CA THR A 289 -10.20 7.73 6.10
C THR A 289 -10.71 7.33 4.73
N PRO A 290 -11.04 8.31 3.84
CA PRO A 290 -11.41 8.01 2.46
C PRO A 290 -10.32 7.23 1.72
N VAL A 291 -9.06 7.56 1.99
CA VAL A 291 -7.87 6.96 1.37
C VAL A 291 -7.21 6.00 2.36
N THR A 292 -7.07 4.74 1.98
CA THR A 292 -6.50 3.71 2.85
C THR A 292 -5.68 2.71 2.05
N ARG A 293 -4.63 2.20 2.67
CA ARG A 293 -3.86 1.06 2.20
C ARG A 293 -3.67 0.05 3.32
N THR A 294 -3.74 -1.24 3.00
CA THR A 294 -3.26 -2.34 3.84
C THR A 294 -2.20 -3.13 3.10
N VAL A 295 -1.28 -3.71 3.84
CA VAL A 295 -0.19 -4.56 3.34
C VAL A 295 -0.27 -5.88 4.07
N GLU A 296 -0.51 -6.92 3.32
CA GLU A 296 -0.53 -8.28 3.85
C GLU A 296 0.84 -8.92 3.57
N GLY A 297 1.71 -8.86 4.56
CA GLY A 297 3.09 -9.35 4.46
C GLY A 297 3.23 -10.87 4.47
N ASP A 298 2.17 -11.56 4.86
CA ASP A 298 2.04 -13.02 4.86
C ASP A 298 1.34 -13.57 3.61
N LEU A 299 0.87 -12.69 2.71
CA LEU A 299 0.15 -13.07 1.51
C LEU A 299 0.94 -12.65 0.26
N GLY A 300 1.44 -13.61 -0.49
CA GLY A 300 2.19 -13.36 -1.72
C GLY A 300 2.42 -14.61 -2.53
N MET A 301 2.78 -14.42 -3.79
CA MET A 301 2.87 -15.48 -4.79
C MET A 301 4.17 -16.28 -4.77
N ARG A 302 5.21 -15.76 -4.09
CA ARG A 302 6.57 -16.36 -4.08
C ARG A 302 7.09 -16.40 -2.65
N TRP A 303 7.79 -15.40 -2.18
CA TRP A 303 8.39 -15.38 -0.83
C TRP A 303 7.41 -15.77 0.29
N SER A 304 6.15 -15.33 0.18
CA SER A 304 5.08 -15.61 1.14
C SER A 304 4.08 -16.68 0.63
N ALA A 305 4.44 -17.48 -0.38
CA ALA A 305 3.50 -18.46 -0.95
C ALA A 305 3.07 -19.52 0.06
N LEU A 306 3.98 -19.94 0.94
CA LEU A 306 3.67 -20.93 1.98
C LEU A 306 2.72 -20.35 3.03
N SER A 307 2.97 -19.15 3.53
CA SER A 307 2.07 -18.49 4.48
C SER A 307 0.73 -18.11 3.83
N THR A 308 0.69 -17.80 2.53
CA THR A 308 -0.55 -17.67 1.77
C THR A 308 -1.35 -18.97 1.76
N TRP A 309 -0.69 -20.11 1.55
CA TRP A 309 -1.35 -21.42 1.62
C TRP A 309 -1.88 -21.69 3.04
N GLU A 310 -1.09 -21.43 4.08
CA GLU A 310 -1.50 -21.61 5.48
C GLU A 310 -2.74 -20.76 5.82
N ALA A 311 -2.74 -19.49 5.44
CA ALA A 311 -3.89 -18.60 5.64
C ALA A 311 -5.11 -19.07 4.82
N GLY A 312 -4.92 -19.44 3.55
CA GLY A 312 -5.98 -19.96 2.68
C GLY A 312 -6.56 -21.27 3.18
N ARG A 313 -5.73 -22.14 3.73
CA ARG A 313 -6.16 -23.39 4.36
C ARG A 313 -7.00 -23.16 5.61
N ALA A 314 -6.58 -22.20 6.45
CA ALA A 314 -7.30 -21.82 7.66
C ALA A 314 -8.69 -21.23 7.38
N GLU A 315 -8.84 -20.52 6.25
CA GLU A 315 -10.13 -19.96 5.80
C GLU A 315 -10.95 -20.91 4.89
N GLY A 316 -10.43 -22.12 4.60
CA GLY A 316 -11.09 -23.09 3.73
C GLY A 316 -11.12 -22.72 2.25
N LEU A 317 -10.17 -21.88 1.80
CA LEU A 317 -10.02 -21.44 0.42
C LEU A 317 -9.06 -22.32 -0.38
N LEU A 318 -8.14 -23.01 0.29
CA LEU A 318 -7.13 -23.87 -0.33
C LEU A 318 -7.12 -25.24 0.33
N ASP A 319 -6.82 -26.25 -0.46
CA ASP A 319 -6.72 -27.65 -0.03
C ASP A 319 -5.27 -28.06 0.26
N ASP A 320 -5.09 -29.22 0.91
CA ASP A 320 -3.78 -29.75 1.32
C ASP A 320 -2.89 -30.14 0.13
N ASP A 321 -3.47 -30.48 -1.00
CA ASP A 321 -2.78 -30.86 -2.23
C ASP A 321 -1.99 -29.69 -2.87
N LEU A 322 -2.33 -28.44 -2.56
CA LEU A 322 -1.60 -27.25 -3.02
C LEU A 322 -0.33 -26.93 -2.20
N ARG A 323 -0.15 -27.58 -1.03
CA ARG A 323 1.02 -27.31 -0.19
C ARG A 323 2.37 -27.51 -0.91
N PRO A 324 2.59 -28.58 -1.68
CA PRO A 324 3.84 -28.77 -2.40
C PRO A 324 4.13 -27.65 -3.41
N ALA A 325 3.10 -27.15 -4.09
CA ALA A 325 3.19 -26.03 -5.00
C ALA A 325 3.60 -24.73 -4.30
N ALA A 326 3.02 -24.43 -3.13
CA ALA A 326 3.36 -23.27 -2.31
C ALA A 326 4.80 -23.35 -1.77
N VAL A 327 5.23 -24.52 -1.28
CA VAL A 327 6.61 -24.76 -0.81
C VAL A 327 7.62 -24.50 -1.94
N ARG A 328 7.36 -25.05 -3.15
CA ARG A 328 8.24 -24.84 -4.31
C ARG A 328 8.40 -23.37 -4.63
N ARG A 329 7.30 -22.58 -4.66
CA ARG A 329 7.32 -21.15 -4.98
C ARG A 329 8.07 -20.34 -3.93
N ALA A 330 7.94 -20.69 -2.67
CA ALA A 330 8.67 -20.05 -1.59
C ALA A 330 10.18 -20.37 -1.62
N ALA A 331 10.55 -21.57 -2.00
CA ALA A 331 11.94 -21.98 -2.14
C ALA A 331 12.62 -21.40 -3.41
N GLU A 332 11.85 -21.17 -4.47
CA GLU A 332 12.32 -20.69 -5.77
C GLU A 332 11.54 -19.41 -6.18
N PRO A 333 11.82 -18.23 -5.61
CA PRO A 333 11.05 -17.02 -5.91
C PRO A 333 11.09 -16.56 -7.38
N SER A 334 12.10 -17.02 -8.15
CA SER A 334 12.22 -16.80 -9.60
C SER A 334 11.37 -17.76 -10.44
N PHE A 335 10.74 -18.77 -9.80
CA PHE A 335 9.89 -19.74 -10.50
C PHE A 335 8.77 -19.04 -11.28
N LEU A 336 8.61 -19.43 -12.56
CA LEU A 336 7.50 -19.04 -13.42
C LEU A 336 6.76 -20.30 -13.89
N PRO A 337 5.41 -20.32 -13.85
CA PRO A 337 4.63 -21.48 -14.27
C PRO A 337 4.71 -21.67 -15.79
N ASP A 338 5.10 -22.86 -16.23
CA ASP A 338 5.22 -23.20 -17.65
C ASP A 338 4.09 -24.12 -18.11
N THR A 339 3.67 -25.05 -17.25
CA THR A 339 2.59 -25.99 -17.53
C THR A 339 1.21 -25.45 -17.17
N TYR A 340 0.16 -26.08 -17.73
CA TYR A 340 -1.23 -25.76 -17.36
C TYR A 340 -1.49 -26.02 -15.87
N ALA A 341 -0.97 -27.10 -15.31
CA ALA A 341 -1.14 -27.45 -13.90
C ALA A 341 -0.53 -26.36 -12.99
N GLU A 342 0.70 -25.92 -13.27
CA GLU A 342 1.39 -24.90 -12.51
C GLU A 342 0.67 -23.53 -12.59
N ARG A 343 0.07 -23.21 -13.74
CA ARG A 343 -0.77 -21.99 -13.89
C ARG A 343 -2.05 -22.07 -13.07
N ARG A 344 -2.67 -23.27 -13.00
CA ARG A 344 -3.84 -23.49 -12.13
C ARG A 344 -3.49 -23.36 -10.66
N GLU A 345 -2.33 -23.83 -10.24
CA GLU A 345 -1.83 -23.63 -8.87
C GLU A 345 -1.60 -22.14 -8.58
N ASP A 346 -0.98 -21.37 -9.52
CA ASP A 346 -0.81 -19.92 -9.38
C ASP A 346 -2.18 -19.20 -9.31
N GLU A 347 -3.17 -19.62 -10.12
CA GLU A 347 -4.53 -19.08 -10.07
C GLU A 347 -5.17 -19.26 -8.68
N GLN A 348 -5.08 -20.46 -8.10
CA GLN A 348 -5.68 -20.77 -6.80
C GLN A 348 -5.00 -20.01 -5.66
N ILE A 349 -3.66 -19.96 -5.65
CA ILE A 349 -2.90 -19.21 -4.65
C ILE A 349 -3.17 -17.70 -4.77
N ALA A 350 -3.24 -17.15 -5.99
CA ALA A 350 -3.56 -15.74 -6.24
C ALA A 350 -4.97 -15.38 -5.78
N ALA A 351 -5.96 -16.21 -6.10
CA ALA A 351 -7.35 -15.99 -5.68
C ALA A 351 -7.48 -16.00 -4.15
N ALA A 352 -6.83 -16.94 -3.46
CA ALA A 352 -6.84 -17.00 -2.00
C ALA A 352 -6.14 -15.77 -1.39
N SER A 353 -4.95 -15.41 -1.90
CA SER A 353 -4.20 -14.24 -1.46
C SER A 353 -5.03 -12.96 -1.57
N ALA A 354 -5.62 -12.72 -2.75
CA ALA A 354 -6.44 -11.54 -3.01
C ALA A 354 -7.71 -11.51 -2.15
N THR A 355 -8.41 -12.65 -1.99
CA THR A 355 -9.62 -12.76 -1.18
C THR A 355 -9.34 -12.44 0.28
N ILE A 356 -8.29 -13.02 0.86
CA ILE A 356 -7.93 -12.79 2.26
C ILE A 356 -7.49 -11.34 2.46
N ALA A 357 -6.65 -10.81 1.57
CA ALA A 357 -6.19 -9.42 1.63
C ALA A 357 -7.36 -8.43 1.57
N LEU A 358 -8.31 -8.64 0.64
CA LEU A 358 -9.48 -7.78 0.53
C LEU A 358 -10.38 -7.88 1.77
N ARG A 359 -10.60 -9.07 2.34
CA ARG A 359 -11.37 -9.26 3.58
C ARG A 359 -10.74 -8.54 4.76
N ARG A 360 -9.42 -8.59 4.90
CA ARG A 360 -8.69 -7.89 5.96
C ARG A 360 -8.73 -6.37 5.78
N HIS A 361 -8.81 -5.89 4.55
CA HIS A 361 -8.95 -4.48 4.21
C HIS A 361 -10.37 -3.97 4.39
N ALA A 362 -11.36 -4.76 3.99
CA ALA A 362 -12.77 -4.45 4.11
C ALA A 362 -13.26 -4.57 5.56
N GLY A 363 -14.38 -3.93 5.84
CA GLY A 363 -15.06 -4.12 7.09
C GLY A 363 -15.93 -5.37 7.11
N ARG A 364 -16.50 -5.63 8.29
CA ARG A 364 -17.45 -6.69 8.47
C ARG A 364 -18.70 -6.20 9.18
N SER A 365 -19.87 -6.57 8.67
CA SER A 365 -21.17 -6.33 9.31
C SER A 365 -21.60 -7.59 10.06
N ARG A 366 -21.99 -7.42 11.32
CA ARG A 366 -22.55 -8.51 12.16
C ARG A 366 -23.82 -8.04 12.83
N VAL A 367 -24.83 -8.91 12.87
CA VAL A 367 -26.01 -8.68 13.69
C VAL A 367 -25.70 -9.17 15.10
N VAL A 368 -25.64 -8.24 16.06
CA VAL A 368 -25.48 -8.56 17.47
C VAL A 368 -26.84 -8.44 18.14
N VAL A 369 -27.25 -9.49 18.83
CA VAL A 369 -28.43 -9.44 19.67
C VAL A 369 -28.04 -8.76 20.98
N GLY A 370 -28.49 -7.53 21.20
CA GLY A 370 -28.26 -6.81 22.46
C GLY A 370 -28.91 -7.59 23.60
N LEU A 371 -28.26 -7.61 24.76
CA LEU A 371 -28.86 -8.10 26.01
C LEU A 371 -30.15 -7.32 26.25
N ALA A 372 -31.21 -8.05 26.49
CA ALA A 372 -32.56 -7.49 26.80
C ALA A 372 -32.43 -6.45 27.91
N THR A 373 -32.83 -5.21 27.64
CA THR A 373 -33.17 -4.26 28.70
C THR A 373 -34.43 -4.76 29.39
N ASP A 374 -34.68 -4.39 30.66
CA ASP A 374 -35.77 -4.82 31.51
C ASP A 374 -37.21 -4.77 30.88
N ALA A 375 -37.34 -4.28 29.65
CA ALA A 375 -38.57 -4.20 28.87
C ALA A 375 -38.81 -5.38 27.92
N GLY A 376 -37.94 -6.40 27.88
CA GLY A 376 -38.21 -7.65 27.12
C GLY A 376 -38.07 -7.57 25.60
N ASP A 377 -37.59 -6.46 25.04
CA ASP A 377 -37.39 -6.30 23.62
C ASP A 377 -35.92 -6.52 23.27
N SER A 378 -35.61 -7.63 22.55
CA SER A 378 -34.27 -7.91 22.04
C SER A 378 -34.00 -7.05 20.80
N SER A 379 -33.39 -5.90 20.99
CA SER A 379 -32.97 -5.06 19.87
C SER A 379 -31.84 -5.74 19.10
N ARG A 380 -32.09 -6.02 17.81
CA ARG A 380 -31.04 -6.44 16.88
C ARG A 380 -30.25 -5.18 16.45
N VAL A 381 -29.02 -5.09 16.90
CA VAL A 381 -28.11 -4.01 16.50
C VAL A 381 -27.16 -4.55 15.45
N VAL A 382 -27.06 -3.86 14.32
CA VAL A 382 -26.05 -4.14 13.31
C VAL A 382 -24.75 -3.44 13.73
N GLU A 383 -23.75 -4.22 14.10
CA GLU A 383 -22.40 -3.70 14.32
C GLU A 383 -21.62 -3.74 13.02
N ARG A 384 -21.00 -2.63 12.66
CA ARG A 384 -20.08 -2.52 11.54
C ARG A 384 -18.66 -2.24 12.05
N THR A 385 -17.68 -2.93 11.50
CA THR A 385 -16.26 -2.71 11.77
C THR A 385 -15.54 -2.57 10.44
N GLY A 386 -14.51 -1.71 10.39
CA GLY A 386 -13.72 -1.48 9.19
C GLY A 386 -14.44 -0.66 8.13
N LYS A 387 -14.06 -0.85 6.88
CA LYS A 387 -14.47 -0.03 5.75
C LYS A 387 -15.58 -0.70 4.93
N ASP A 388 -16.60 0.07 4.57
CA ASP A 388 -17.64 -0.37 3.64
C ASP A 388 -17.17 -0.16 2.19
N LEU A 389 -17.00 -1.25 1.46
CA LEU A 389 -16.59 -1.24 0.05
C LEU A 389 -17.70 -1.71 -0.90
N ARG A 390 -18.90 -2.00 -0.40
CA ARG A 390 -19.97 -2.64 -1.18
C ARG A 390 -20.40 -1.81 -2.39
N GLU A 391 -20.39 -0.49 -2.25
CA GLU A 391 -20.79 0.44 -3.30
C GLU A 391 -19.61 0.96 -4.15
N VAL A 392 -18.43 0.32 -4.08
CA VAL A 392 -17.28 0.66 -4.91
C VAL A 392 -17.61 0.37 -6.37
N ASP A 393 -17.31 1.33 -7.24
CA ASP A 393 -17.66 1.26 -8.67
C ASP A 393 -16.59 0.54 -9.49
N LEU A 394 -15.33 0.62 -9.06
CA LEU A 394 -14.20 0.07 -9.82
C LEU A 394 -13.30 -0.80 -8.93
N LEU A 395 -13.11 -2.04 -9.33
CA LEU A 395 -12.13 -2.96 -8.77
C LEU A 395 -11.01 -3.19 -9.79
N VAL A 396 -9.80 -2.78 -9.43
CA VAL A 396 -8.61 -2.91 -10.27
C VAL A 396 -7.73 -4.03 -9.74
N GLY A 397 -7.37 -4.97 -10.61
CA GLY A 397 -6.35 -5.97 -10.32
C GLY A 397 -4.98 -5.55 -10.87
N SER A 398 -3.96 -5.63 -10.04
CA SER A 398 -2.56 -5.37 -10.40
C SER A 398 -1.66 -6.51 -9.95
N GLY A 399 -0.43 -6.48 -10.38
CA GLY A 399 0.60 -7.44 -10.01
C GLY A 399 0.98 -8.43 -11.11
N GLY A 400 2.15 -9.04 -10.92
CA GLY A 400 2.77 -9.89 -11.94
C GLY A 400 1.93 -11.09 -12.33
N VAL A 401 1.27 -11.74 -11.38
CA VAL A 401 0.44 -12.91 -11.63
C VAL A 401 -0.76 -12.57 -12.53
N LEU A 402 -1.48 -11.49 -12.23
CA LEU A 402 -2.64 -11.05 -13.03
C LEU A 402 -2.26 -10.57 -14.43
N ARG A 403 -1.03 -10.03 -14.58
CA ARG A 403 -0.52 -9.61 -15.88
C ARG A 403 -0.20 -10.78 -16.79
N HIS A 404 0.40 -11.86 -16.25
CA HIS A 404 0.97 -12.95 -17.05
C HIS A 404 0.02 -14.14 -17.23
N LEU A 405 -1.00 -14.25 -16.38
CA LEU A 405 -2.08 -15.23 -16.61
C LEU A 405 -2.94 -14.84 -17.84
N PRO A 406 -3.60 -15.83 -18.47
CA PRO A 406 -4.61 -15.54 -19.48
C PRO A 406 -5.68 -14.57 -18.98
N LEU A 407 -6.16 -13.69 -19.83
CA LEU A 407 -7.09 -12.61 -19.44
C LEU A 407 -8.33 -13.12 -18.72
N GLU A 408 -8.93 -14.22 -19.21
CA GLU A 408 -10.11 -14.83 -18.57
C GLU A 408 -9.79 -15.38 -17.18
N VAL A 409 -8.56 -15.87 -16.94
CA VAL A 409 -8.15 -16.37 -15.62
C VAL A 409 -8.02 -15.20 -14.65
N SER A 410 -7.35 -14.12 -15.08
CA SER A 410 -7.19 -12.93 -14.25
C SER A 410 -8.53 -12.26 -13.95
N ARG A 411 -9.46 -12.23 -14.92
CA ARG A 411 -10.83 -11.75 -14.70
C ARG A 411 -11.60 -12.61 -13.70
N ARG A 412 -11.49 -13.96 -13.78
CA ARG A 412 -12.14 -14.84 -12.79
C ARG A 412 -11.62 -14.61 -11.38
N ILE A 413 -10.30 -14.36 -11.22
CA ILE A 413 -9.73 -14.02 -9.92
C ILE A 413 -10.39 -12.74 -9.39
N LEU A 414 -10.47 -11.67 -10.19
CA LEU A 414 -11.10 -10.42 -9.78
C LEU A 414 -12.59 -10.57 -9.51
N ASP A 415 -13.30 -11.32 -10.34
CA ASP A 415 -14.74 -11.57 -10.18
C ASP A 415 -15.03 -12.26 -8.84
N SER A 416 -14.16 -13.17 -8.42
CA SER A 416 -14.28 -13.84 -7.11
C SER A 416 -14.13 -12.92 -5.89
N LEU A 417 -13.62 -11.71 -6.09
CA LEU A 417 -13.47 -10.68 -5.05
C LEU A 417 -14.72 -9.80 -4.90
N SER A 418 -15.71 -9.96 -5.76
CA SER A 418 -16.95 -9.19 -5.78
C SER A 418 -18.17 -10.02 -5.39
N GLY A 419 -19.28 -9.34 -5.17
CA GLY A 419 -20.55 -9.96 -4.83
C GLY A 419 -20.87 -9.92 -3.34
N VAL A 420 -22.14 -10.28 -3.03
CA VAL A 420 -22.66 -10.29 -1.65
C VAL A 420 -22.00 -11.39 -0.83
N SER A 421 -21.37 -11.03 0.28
CA SER A 421 -20.70 -11.97 1.18
C SER A 421 -21.67 -12.56 2.20
N PRO A 422 -21.90 -13.89 2.19
CA PRO A 422 -22.73 -14.55 3.21
C PRO A 422 -22.16 -14.42 4.64
N GLN A 423 -20.85 -14.19 4.76
CA GLN A 423 -20.19 -14.01 6.05
C GLN A 423 -20.21 -12.55 6.55
N GLY A 424 -20.84 -11.64 5.80
CA GLY A 424 -20.98 -10.22 6.15
C GLY A 424 -19.77 -9.35 5.87
N TRP A 425 -18.81 -9.81 5.04
CA TRP A 425 -17.72 -8.96 4.57
C TRP A 425 -18.26 -7.86 3.66
N GLN A 426 -17.81 -6.64 3.85
CA GLN A 426 -18.24 -5.46 3.11
C GLN A 426 -17.38 -5.24 1.86
N GLN A 427 -17.16 -6.31 1.10
CA GLN A 427 -16.44 -6.30 -0.18
C GLN A 427 -17.28 -5.64 -1.31
N PRO A 428 -16.67 -5.20 -2.43
CA PRO A 428 -17.40 -4.66 -3.58
C PRO A 428 -18.48 -5.62 -4.07
N GLU A 429 -19.73 -5.14 -4.24
CA GLU A 429 -20.84 -6.01 -4.67
C GLU A 429 -20.98 -6.07 -6.19
N HIS A 430 -20.90 -4.93 -6.88
CA HIS A 430 -21.12 -4.82 -8.33
C HIS A 430 -20.10 -3.89 -9.01
N PRO A 431 -18.80 -4.03 -8.78
CA PRO A 431 -17.82 -3.16 -9.40
C PRO A 431 -17.59 -3.50 -10.87
N SER A 432 -17.22 -2.51 -11.67
CA SER A 432 -16.53 -2.76 -12.94
C SER A 432 -15.14 -3.32 -12.68
N LEU A 433 -14.71 -4.32 -13.48
CA LEU A 433 -13.43 -5.00 -13.28
C LEU A 433 -12.41 -4.53 -14.31
N VAL A 434 -11.24 -4.11 -13.84
CA VAL A 434 -10.12 -3.65 -14.67
C VAL A 434 -8.83 -4.35 -14.27
N LEU A 435 -7.98 -4.65 -15.25
CA LEU A 435 -6.62 -5.18 -15.02
C LEU A 435 -5.59 -4.12 -15.40
N ASP A 436 -4.78 -3.70 -14.43
CA ASP A 436 -3.62 -2.84 -14.69
C ASP A 436 -2.43 -3.69 -15.17
N ARG A 437 -2.46 -4.07 -16.45
CA ARG A 437 -1.45 -4.92 -17.06
C ARG A 437 -0.15 -4.20 -17.40
N ASP A 438 -0.18 -2.88 -17.45
CA ASP A 438 0.94 -2.03 -17.85
C ASP A 438 1.51 -1.17 -16.71
N TYR A 439 1.09 -1.44 -15.46
CA TYR A 439 1.51 -0.71 -14.26
C TYR A 439 1.23 0.80 -14.35
N VAL A 440 0.08 1.14 -14.92
CA VAL A 440 -0.37 2.50 -15.17
C VAL A 440 -0.49 3.29 -13.87
N LEU A 441 -0.98 2.67 -12.79
CA LEU A 441 -1.19 3.37 -11.51
C LEU A 441 0.11 3.95 -10.93
N ALA A 442 1.21 3.20 -10.97
CA ALA A 442 2.52 3.70 -10.55
C ALA A 442 2.99 4.87 -11.43
N ALA A 443 2.79 4.76 -12.76
CA ALA A 443 3.14 5.83 -13.69
C ALA A 443 2.29 7.09 -13.46
N VAL A 444 0.98 6.96 -13.18
CA VAL A 444 0.11 8.09 -12.82
C VAL A 444 0.62 8.80 -11.58
N GLY A 445 0.95 8.06 -10.51
CA GLY A 445 1.49 8.63 -9.28
C GLY A 445 2.82 9.36 -9.49
N LEU A 446 3.70 8.83 -10.35
CA LEU A 446 4.99 9.46 -10.70
C LEU A 446 4.81 10.75 -11.51
N LEU A 447 3.78 10.82 -12.36
CA LEU A 447 3.56 11.95 -13.26
C LEU A 447 2.83 13.12 -12.58
N VAL A 448 1.98 12.87 -11.58
CA VAL A 448 0.99 13.84 -11.10
C VAL A 448 1.58 15.17 -10.66
N GLU A 449 2.75 15.19 -10.01
CA GLU A 449 3.37 16.43 -9.53
C GLU A 449 3.91 17.29 -10.69
N ARG A 450 4.48 16.67 -11.73
CA ARG A 450 5.14 17.39 -12.83
C ARG A 450 4.28 17.53 -14.08
N ARG A 451 3.36 16.60 -14.31
CA ARG A 451 2.50 16.50 -15.51
C ARG A 451 1.08 16.11 -15.13
N PRO A 452 0.37 16.92 -14.32
CA PRO A 452 -0.95 16.53 -13.78
C PRO A 452 -1.97 16.22 -14.89
N ALA A 453 -1.93 16.95 -16.01
CA ALA A 453 -2.85 16.69 -17.14
C ALA A 453 -2.56 15.33 -17.83
N ALA A 454 -1.28 14.97 -17.98
CA ALA A 454 -0.88 13.69 -18.54
C ALA A 454 -1.23 12.54 -17.57
N ALA A 455 -1.00 12.73 -16.26
CA ALA A 455 -1.40 11.77 -15.23
C ALA A 455 -2.92 11.50 -15.25
N ALA A 456 -3.73 12.56 -15.33
CA ALA A 456 -5.18 12.46 -15.41
C ALA A 456 -5.63 11.72 -16.69
N ALA A 457 -5.03 12.04 -17.85
CA ALA A 457 -5.35 11.37 -19.11
C ALA A 457 -4.96 9.88 -19.09
N LEU A 458 -3.80 9.54 -18.51
CA LEU A 458 -3.34 8.16 -18.37
C LEU A 458 -4.25 7.38 -17.40
N ALA A 459 -4.69 7.99 -16.28
CA ALA A 459 -5.64 7.37 -15.36
C ALA A 459 -6.97 7.05 -16.04
N ARG A 460 -7.51 8.00 -16.84
CA ARG A 460 -8.75 7.75 -17.61
C ARG A 460 -8.60 6.65 -18.66
N SER A 461 -7.41 6.43 -19.23
CA SER A 461 -7.19 5.33 -20.16
C SER A 461 -7.35 3.97 -19.49
N LEU A 462 -6.93 3.84 -18.23
CA LEU A 462 -7.11 2.61 -17.45
C LEU A 462 -8.60 2.29 -17.22
N SER A 463 -9.40 3.28 -16.85
CA SER A 463 -10.84 3.06 -16.60
C SER A 463 -11.63 2.66 -17.84
N ARG A 464 -11.25 3.18 -19.02
CA ARG A 464 -11.91 2.82 -20.31
C ARG A 464 -11.68 1.36 -20.71
N CYS A 465 -10.65 0.71 -20.19
CA CYS A 465 -10.45 -0.73 -20.42
C CYS A 465 -11.53 -1.59 -19.74
N ALA A 466 -12.36 -1.02 -18.85
CA ALA A 466 -13.52 -1.69 -18.25
C ALA A 466 -14.70 -1.81 -19.24
N GLU A 467 -14.81 -0.88 -20.20
CA GLU A 467 -15.99 -0.73 -21.05
C GLU A 467 -15.91 -1.50 -22.38
N THR A 468 -14.74 -2.02 -22.74
CA THR A 468 -14.56 -2.78 -23.99
C THR A 468 -14.47 -4.29 -23.69
N PRO A 469 -15.54 -5.07 -23.85
CA PRO A 469 -15.35 -6.50 -24.08
C PRO A 469 -14.63 -6.59 -25.43
N GLU A 470 -13.39 -7.10 -25.44
CA GLU A 470 -12.69 -7.41 -26.69
C GLU A 470 -13.58 -8.31 -27.54
N SER A 471 -13.97 -7.79 -28.72
CA SER A 471 -14.74 -8.46 -29.77
C SER A 471 -13.91 -9.56 -30.45
#